data_b5432b9bfbfc40dc3df9458b750de78d
#
_entry.id   b5432b9bfbfc40dc3df9458b750de78d
#
_cell.length_a   1.000
_cell.length_b   1.000
_cell.length_c   1.000
_cell.angle_alpha   90.00
_cell.angle_beta   90.00
_cell.angle_gamma   90.00
#
_symmetry.space_group_name_H-M   'P 1'
#
loop_
_entity.id
_entity.type
_entity.pdbx_description
1 polymer ?
#
loop_
_entity_poly.entity_id
_entity_poly.type
_entity_poly.pdbx_seq_one_letter_code
_entity_poly.pdbx_strand_id
1 'polypeptide(L)'
;MKILLVTDSFPPRCGGSGWSTYELARGLRDRGHQVRVLKVSGAARGSESEAAYDNFQVIDFRVFAPPLPGPRMYLKNERAFRLIRKRVARLIADDKISIVHGQHVMSCVPSVEAAKQTGIPSVCTIRDYWPVCYRSDLIHGARGLELCPGCSRAAAQQRGRPRIGVLGLAKSAMRTYITSNLQRKQRALLDAGAVIAVSSKIAADLVERAPQLARARIEVIPNPVNTNAVREVAAAARPMAAPYALYVGKIAPNKGTQFLLDVIRRADLDWPLVVVGDGPDRVHFERQAAHSGKDVRIMGWLSPPETATWLSHAGMLLFPSSGPESLSRVLIEASALGVPIAAMNTGGTADIVEDEVTGLLSQTPEELAGDVRRLRSDSQLRTRLGAAAVIRAREKFEASAVAARVEALYQDVLDK
;
A
#
# COMPACT_ATOMS: atom_id res chain seq x y z
N MET A 1 -7.27 -26.20 1.23
CA MET A 1 -8.02 -25.40 2.21
C MET A 1 -9.12 -24.62 1.51
N LYS A 2 -10.19 -24.26 2.23
CA LYS A 2 -11.17 -23.27 1.81
C LYS A 2 -10.85 -21.93 2.49
N ILE A 3 -10.48 -20.94 1.70
CA ILE A 3 -9.95 -19.66 2.16
C ILE A 3 -10.93 -18.55 1.83
N LEU A 4 -11.30 -17.72 2.80
CA LEU A 4 -12.04 -16.49 2.57
C LEU A 4 -11.10 -15.28 2.65
N LEU A 5 -10.85 -14.64 1.51
CA LEU A 5 -10.15 -13.35 1.46
C LEU A 5 -11.17 -12.23 1.59
N VAL A 6 -11.01 -11.40 2.62
CA VAL A 6 -11.85 -10.21 2.85
C VAL A 6 -11.01 -8.97 2.56
N THR A 7 -11.43 -8.14 1.61
CA THR A 7 -10.62 -7.02 1.11
C THR A 7 -11.46 -5.77 0.85
N ASP A 8 -10.84 -4.59 0.99
CA ASP A 8 -11.49 -3.30 0.67
C ASP A 8 -11.39 -2.97 -0.84
N SER A 9 -10.53 -3.69 -1.57
CA SER A 9 -10.23 -3.39 -2.98
C SER A 9 -9.84 -4.67 -3.73
N PHE A 10 -10.39 -4.84 -4.94
CA PHE A 10 -10.13 -5.99 -5.83
C PHE A 10 -10.36 -5.56 -7.29
N PRO A 11 -9.65 -6.13 -8.30
CA PRO A 11 -9.83 -5.80 -9.70
C PRO A 11 -11.30 -5.91 -10.18
N PRO A 12 -11.64 -5.31 -11.35
CA PRO A 12 -10.75 -4.68 -12.34
C PRO A 12 -10.37 -3.24 -12.03
N ARG A 13 -11.11 -2.53 -11.20
CA ARG A 13 -10.85 -1.11 -10.86
C ARG A 13 -10.36 -1.00 -9.43
N CYS A 14 -9.03 -1.02 -9.25
CA CYS A 14 -8.44 -0.94 -7.92
C CYS A 14 -7.03 -0.33 -7.97
N GLY A 15 -6.53 0.09 -6.80
CA GLY A 15 -5.14 0.47 -6.61
C GLY A 15 -4.21 -0.73 -6.36
N GLY A 16 -2.93 -0.46 -6.10
CA GLY A 16 -1.90 -1.48 -5.92
C GLY A 16 -2.22 -2.54 -4.87
N SER A 17 -2.90 -2.16 -3.77
CA SER A 17 -3.31 -3.11 -2.73
C SER A 17 -4.36 -4.13 -3.20
N GLY A 18 -5.28 -3.72 -4.08
CA GLY A 18 -6.25 -4.62 -4.69
C GLY A 18 -5.59 -5.61 -5.65
N TRP A 19 -4.65 -5.14 -6.45
CA TRP A 19 -3.83 -6.01 -7.30
C TRP A 19 -3.00 -7.00 -6.49
N SER A 20 -2.40 -6.57 -5.37
CA SER A 20 -1.66 -7.48 -4.48
C SER A 20 -2.57 -8.54 -3.84
N THR A 21 -3.81 -8.20 -3.51
CA THR A 21 -4.79 -9.19 -3.00
C THR A 21 -5.18 -10.19 -4.10
N TYR A 22 -5.35 -9.73 -5.33
CA TYR A 22 -5.64 -10.58 -6.49
C TYR A 22 -4.49 -11.54 -6.78
N GLU A 23 -3.24 -11.07 -6.81
CA GLU A 23 -2.07 -11.90 -7.04
C GLU A 23 -1.91 -12.97 -5.95
N LEU A 24 -2.20 -12.61 -4.69
CA LEU A 24 -2.24 -13.59 -3.60
C LEU A 24 -3.35 -14.64 -3.82
N ALA A 25 -4.56 -14.18 -4.17
CA ALA A 25 -5.69 -15.08 -4.43
C ALA A 25 -5.36 -16.07 -5.55
N ARG A 26 -4.76 -15.58 -6.64
CA ARG A 26 -4.33 -16.39 -7.78
C ARG A 26 -3.25 -17.39 -7.37
N GLY A 27 -2.20 -16.94 -6.70
CA GLY A 27 -1.14 -17.83 -6.24
C GLY A 27 -1.64 -18.93 -5.31
N LEU A 28 -2.60 -18.64 -4.42
CA LEU A 28 -3.23 -19.65 -3.57
C LEU A 28 -4.13 -20.61 -4.37
N ARG A 29 -4.89 -20.12 -5.35
CA ARG A 29 -5.68 -20.98 -6.25
C ARG A 29 -4.80 -21.92 -7.05
N ASP A 30 -3.71 -21.41 -7.64
CA ASP A 30 -2.77 -22.17 -8.44
C ASP A 30 -2.03 -23.26 -7.62
N ARG A 31 -2.04 -23.14 -6.28
CA ARG A 31 -1.58 -24.12 -5.29
C ARG A 31 -2.68 -25.10 -4.83
N GLY A 32 -3.85 -25.10 -5.49
CA GLY A 32 -4.96 -26.04 -5.24
C GLY A 32 -5.91 -25.63 -4.11
N HIS A 33 -5.88 -24.37 -3.64
CA HIS A 33 -6.83 -23.91 -2.64
C HIS A 33 -8.11 -23.38 -3.26
N GLN A 34 -9.23 -23.55 -2.56
CA GLN A 34 -10.50 -22.92 -2.90
C GLN A 34 -10.53 -21.52 -2.27
N VAL A 35 -10.43 -20.50 -3.10
CA VAL A 35 -10.38 -19.10 -2.66
C VAL A 35 -11.68 -18.39 -3.01
N ARG A 36 -12.39 -17.90 -2.00
CA ARG A 36 -13.54 -17.00 -2.16
C ARG A 36 -13.17 -15.59 -1.75
N VAL A 37 -13.70 -14.60 -2.45
CA VAL A 37 -13.37 -13.18 -2.21
C VAL A 37 -14.61 -12.42 -1.76
N LEU A 38 -14.53 -11.78 -0.60
CA LEU A 38 -15.50 -10.79 -0.12
C LEU A 38 -14.87 -9.40 -0.22
N LYS A 39 -15.30 -8.62 -1.21
CA LYS A 39 -14.92 -7.22 -1.35
C LYS A 39 -15.88 -6.35 -0.58
N VAL A 40 -15.37 -5.57 0.38
CA VAL A 40 -16.15 -4.68 1.23
C VAL A 40 -15.86 -3.21 0.88
N SER A 41 -16.90 -2.40 0.77
CA SER A 41 -16.73 -0.96 0.47
C SER A 41 -17.82 -0.12 1.13
N GLY A 42 -17.53 1.18 1.32
CA GLY A 42 -18.53 2.14 1.77
C GLY A 42 -19.25 2.77 0.59
N ALA A 43 -20.58 2.85 0.66
CA ALA A 43 -21.42 3.44 -0.36
C ALA A 43 -22.55 4.30 0.23
N ALA A 44 -23.19 5.12 -0.60
CA ALA A 44 -24.35 5.91 -0.20
C ALA A 44 -25.59 5.04 0.12
N ARG A 45 -25.65 3.84 -0.43
CA ARG A 45 -26.65 2.80 -0.13
C ARG A 45 -25.97 1.46 0.04
N GLY A 46 -26.46 0.65 0.99
CA GLY A 46 -26.01 -0.73 1.16
C GLY A 46 -26.53 -1.59 -0.01
N SER A 47 -25.68 -2.47 -0.51
CA SER A 47 -26.03 -3.45 -1.55
C SER A 47 -25.08 -4.64 -1.48
N GLU A 48 -25.52 -5.76 -2.03
CA GLU A 48 -24.69 -6.94 -2.25
C GLU A 48 -24.91 -7.44 -3.66
N SER A 49 -23.83 -7.77 -4.35
CA SER A 49 -23.86 -8.37 -5.69
C SER A 49 -22.71 -9.36 -5.83
N GLU A 50 -22.88 -10.36 -6.67
CA GLU A 50 -21.82 -11.29 -7.04
C GLU A 50 -21.35 -11.01 -8.45
N ALA A 51 -20.05 -11.09 -8.67
CA ALA A 51 -19.42 -10.93 -9.98
C ALA A 51 -18.29 -11.94 -10.12
N ALA A 52 -18.03 -12.39 -11.33
CA ALA A 52 -16.87 -13.19 -11.65
C ALA A 52 -15.73 -12.30 -12.13
N TYR A 53 -14.52 -12.56 -11.66
CA TYR A 53 -13.29 -11.96 -12.18
C TYR A 53 -12.19 -13.01 -12.20
N ASP A 54 -11.63 -13.33 -13.36
CA ASP A 54 -10.59 -14.34 -13.54
C ASP A 54 -10.90 -15.67 -12.80
N ASN A 55 -12.12 -16.18 -12.98
CA ASN A 55 -12.63 -17.39 -12.33
C ASN A 55 -12.77 -17.30 -10.78
N PHE A 56 -12.59 -16.13 -10.18
CA PHE A 56 -12.96 -15.91 -8.80
C PHE A 56 -14.41 -15.47 -8.68
N GLN A 57 -15.15 -16.08 -7.75
CA GLN A 57 -16.43 -15.55 -7.30
C GLN A 57 -16.18 -14.43 -6.29
N VAL A 58 -16.48 -13.19 -6.68
CA VAL A 58 -16.30 -11.99 -5.87
C VAL A 58 -17.65 -11.48 -5.40
N ILE A 59 -17.85 -11.48 -4.10
CA ILE A 59 -19.01 -10.83 -3.47
C ILE A 59 -18.66 -9.37 -3.24
N ASP A 60 -19.32 -8.43 -3.92
CA ASP A 60 -19.19 -6.97 -3.66
C ASP A 60 -20.24 -6.56 -2.62
N PHE A 61 -19.81 -6.48 -1.37
CA PHE A 61 -20.62 -6.10 -0.22
C PHE A 61 -20.42 -4.64 0.13
N ARG A 62 -21.40 -3.80 -0.22
CA ARG A 62 -21.39 -2.37 0.01
C ARG A 62 -22.17 -2.03 1.26
N VAL A 63 -21.51 -1.41 2.23
CA VAL A 63 -22.12 -0.96 3.48
C VAL A 63 -22.43 0.53 3.44
N PHE A 64 -23.50 0.95 4.11
CA PHE A 64 -23.87 2.36 4.21
C PHE A 64 -22.77 3.15 4.92
N ALA A 65 -22.02 3.92 4.17
CA ALA A 65 -21.01 4.86 4.62
C ALA A 65 -20.86 5.99 3.58
N PRO A 66 -21.82 6.93 3.54
CA PRO A 66 -21.81 8.01 2.58
C PRO A 66 -20.54 8.87 2.71
N PRO A 67 -20.08 9.52 1.63
CA PRO A 67 -18.84 10.30 1.59
C PRO A 67 -18.97 11.67 2.29
N LEU A 68 -19.71 11.74 3.40
CA LEU A 68 -19.90 12.97 4.18
C LEU A 68 -18.68 13.26 5.05
N PRO A 69 -18.16 14.50 5.04
CA PRO A 69 -17.07 14.88 5.94
C PRO A 69 -17.46 14.67 7.41
N GLY A 70 -16.53 14.16 8.22
CA GLY A 70 -16.71 13.91 9.66
C GLY A 70 -17.27 12.52 9.98
N PRO A 71 -18.56 12.19 9.75
CA PRO A 71 -19.12 10.90 10.15
C PRO A 71 -18.62 9.71 9.31
N ARG A 72 -18.06 9.96 8.12
CA ARG A 72 -17.60 8.89 7.21
C ARG A 72 -16.66 7.89 7.88
N MET A 73 -15.69 8.37 8.64
CA MET A 73 -14.71 7.50 9.29
C MET A 73 -15.36 6.65 10.38
N TYR A 74 -16.28 7.23 11.16
CA TYR A 74 -17.06 6.48 12.15
C TYR A 74 -17.94 5.41 11.48
N LEU A 75 -18.68 5.79 10.45
CA LEU A 75 -19.55 4.86 9.72
C LEU A 75 -18.76 3.71 9.12
N LYS A 76 -17.60 4.01 8.54
CA LYS A 76 -16.71 3.05 7.87
C LYS A 76 -15.99 2.12 8.88
N ASN A 77 -15.50 2.68 9.98
CA ASN A 77 -14.63 1.94 10.92
C ASN A 77 -15.35 1.36 12.13
N GLU A 78 -16.61 1.71 12.39
CA GLU A 78 -17.36 1.21 13.54
C GLU A 78 -18.65 0.51 13.13
N ARG A 79 -19.54 1.27 12.49
CA ARG A 79 -20.84 0.74 12.11
C ARG A 79 -20.73 -0.34 11.04
N ALA A 80 -19.86 -0.14 10.05
CA ALA A 80 -19.62 -1.09 8.99
C ALA A 80 -19.04 -2.41 9.53
N PHE A 81 -18.14 -2.37 10.52
CA PHE A 81 -17.54 -3.57 11.11
C PHE A 81 -18.57 -4.59 11.60
N ARG A 82 -19.66 -4.11 12.24
CA ARG A 82 -20.74 -5.00 12.71
C ARG A 82 -21.42 -5.73 11.55
N LEU A 83 -21.67 -5.02 10.43
CA LEU A 83 -22.33 -5.62 9.26
C LEU A 83 -21.40 -6.59 8.53
N ILE A 84 -20.15 -6.20 8.34
CA ILE A 84 -19.13 -7.04 7.69
C ILE A 84 -18.88 -8.30 8.52
N ARG A 85 -18.73 -8.19 9.84
CA ARG A 85 -18.58 -9.34 10.74
C ARG A 85 -19.71 -10.35 10.59
N LYS A 86 -20.96 -9.87 10.57
CA LYS A 86 -22.13 -10.75 10.40
C LYS A 86 -22.09 -11.46 9.04
N ARG A 87 -21.67 -10.74 7.98
CA ARG A 87 -21.58 -11.32 6.64
C ARG A 87 -20.46 -12.35 6.54
N VAL A 88 -19.28 -12.04 7.09
CA VAL A 88 -18.15 -12.97 7.17
C VAL A 88 -18.54 -14.24 7.95
N ALA A 89 -19.17 -14.11 9.13
CA ALA A 89 -19.60 -15.26 9.92
C ALA A 89 -20.59 -16.16 9.16
N ARG A 90 -21.51 -15.60 8.38
CA ARG A 90 -22.39 -16.39 7.50
C ARG A 90 -21.61 -17.13 6.43
N LEU A 91 -20.68 -16.46 5.71
CA LEU A 91 -19.86 -17.10 4.70
C LEU A 91 -18.99 -18.23 5.27
N ILE A 92 -18.48 -18.07 6.49
CA ILE A 92 -17.73 -19.12 7.18
C ILE A 92 -18.61 -20.39 7.35
N ALA A 93 -19.84 -20.21 7.80
CA ALA A 93 -20.76 -21.32 8.03
C ALA A 93 -21.24 -21.97 6.71
N ASP A 94 -21.72 -21.13 5.77
CA ASP A 94 -22.34 -21.59 4.52
C ASP A 94 -21.33 -22.32 3.61
N ASP A 95 -20.11 -21.79 3.50
CA ASP A 95 -19.07 -22.32 2.60
C ASP A 95 -18.10 -23.27 3.30
N LYS A 96 -18.24 -23.49 4.62
CA LYS A 96 -17.30 -24.29 5.44
C LYS A 96 -15.86 -23.80 5.27
N ILE A 97 -15.65 -22.50 5.47
CA ILE A 97 -14.34 -21.84 5.36
C ILE A 97 -13.39 -22.37 6.45
N SER A 98 -12.17 -22.72 6.07
CA SER A 98 -11.13 -23.20 6.99
C SER A 98 -10.36 -22.04 7.66
N ILE A 99 -10.15 -20.95 6.93
CA ILE A 99 -9.38 -19.79 7.40
C ILE A 99 -9.88 -18.50 6.74
N VAL A 100 -9.92 -17.41 7.52
CA VAL A 100 -10.27 -16.07 7.02
C VAL A 100 -9.03 -15.17 7.00
N HIS A 101 -8.81 -14.47 5.91
CA HIS A 101 -7.72 -13.52 5.78
C HIS A 101 -8.22 -12.12 5.43
N GLY A 102 -8.15 -11.19 6.39
CA GLY A 102 -8.43 -9.77 6.20
C GLY A 102 -7.24 -9.03 5.59
N GLN A 103 -7.50 -8.15 4.61
CA GLN A 103 -6.43 -7.50 3.83
C GLN A 103 -6.24 -6.01 4.11
N HIS A 104 -7.20 -5.35 4.76
CA HIS A 104 -7.21 -3.90 5.02
C HIS A 104 -8.02 -3.55 6.27
N VAL A 105 -8.09 -2.26 6.61
CA VAL A 105 -8.76 -1.77 7.83
C VAL A 105 -10.24 -2.16 7.93
N MET A 106 -11.00 -2.10 6.82
CA MET A 106 -12.41 -2.47 6.84
C MET A 106 -12.63 -3.98 6.94
N SER A 107 -11.65 -4.76 6.56
CA SER A 107 -11.73 -6.22 6.48
C SER A 107 -11.06 -6.93 7.65
N CYS A 108 -9.91 -6.48 8.15
CA CYS A 108 -9.16 -7.18 9.21
C CYS A 108 -9.94 -7.32 10.50
N VAL A 109 -10.38 -6.20 11.10
CA VAL A 109 -11.07 -6.24 12.40
C VAL A 109 -12.33 -7.11 12.37
N PRO A 110 -13.28 -6.92 11.43
CA PRO A 110 -14.48 -7.73 11.39
C PRO A 110 -14.22 -9.20 11.02
N SER A 111 -13.14 -9.50 10.26
CA SER A 111 -12.75 -10.88 9.95
C SER A 111 -12.26 -11.62 11.19
N VAL A 112 -11.39 -11.00 11.98
CA VAL A 112 -10.91 -11.58 13.24
C VAL A 112 -12.06 -11.79 14.24
N GLU A 113 -12.93 -10.79 14.40
CA GLU A 113 -14.10 -10.88 15.28
C GLU A 113 -15.07 -12.01 14.84
N ALA A 114 -15.26 -12.19 13.52
CA ALA A 114 -16.10 -13.27 12.99
C ALA A 114 -15.45 -14.66 13.17
N ALA A 115 -14.17 -14.76 12.85
CA ALA A 115 -13.39 -16.00 13.01
C ALA A 115 -13.37 -16.46 14.47
N LYS A 116 -13.13 -15.55 15.42
CA LYS A 116 -13.21 -15.84 16.86
C LYS A 116 -14.60 -16.33 17.30
N GLN A 117 -15.66 -15.71 16.73
CA GLN A 117 -17.04 -16.11 17.01
C GLN A 117 -17.39 -17.51 16.48
N THR A 118 -16.80 -17.91 15.37
CA THR A 118 -17.07 -19.17 14.68
C THR A 118 -16.05 -20.28 14.97
N GLY A 119 -15.02 -19.99 15.78
CA GLY A 119 -14.02 -20.97 16.21
C GLY A 119 -13.01 -21.35 15.11
N ILE A 120 -12.82 -20.52 14.07
CA ILE A 120 -11.81 -20.76 13.04
C ILE A 120 -10.66 -19.75 13.12
N PRO A 121 -9.46 -20.09 12.60
CA PRO A 121 -8.34 -19.17 12.60
C PRO A 121 -8.50 -18.01 11.60
N SER A 122 -7.78 -16.93 11.89
CA SER A 122 -7.74 -15.74 11.04
C SER A 122 -6.34 -15.18 10.87
N VAL A 123 -6.08 -14.55 9.72
CA VAL A 123 -4.86 -13.81 9.41
C VAL A 123 -5.21 -12.38 8.99
N CYS A 124 -4.36 -11.43 9.32
CA CYS A 124 -4.49 -10.04 8.90
C CYS A 124 -3.25 -9.58 8.14
N THR A 125 -3.43 -8.97 6.96
CA THR A 125 -2.35 -8.25 6.28
C THR A 125 -2.45 -6.75 6.54
N ILE A 126 -1.35 -6.16 7.00
CA ILE A 126 -1.22 -4.74 7.29
C ILE A 126 -0.43 -4.08 6.16
N ARG A 127 -1.13 -3.23 5.38
CA ARG A 127 -0.57 -2.49 4.22
C ARG A 127 -0.50 -0.98 4.43
N ASP A 128 -0.90 -0.51 5.59
CA ASP A 128 -0.81 0.89 6.01
C ASP A 128 -0.81 0.98 7.54
N TYR A 129 -0.84 2.16 8.09
CA TYR A 129 -0.69 2.41 9.53
C TYR A 129 -2.01 2.44 10.32
N TRP A 130 -3.10 1.85 9.79
CA TRP A 130 -4.41 1.86 10.46
C TRP A 130 -4.43 1.28 11.89
N PRO A 131 -3.54 0.37 12.32
CA PRO A 131 -3.53 -0.10 13.71
C PRO A 131 -2.99 0.93 14.71
N VAL A 132 -2.16 1.86 14.25
CA VAL A 132 -1.46 2.85 15.10
C VAL A 132 -1.80 4.30 14.73
N CYS A 133 -2.51 4.51 13.64
CA CYS A 133 -2.97 5.81 13.18
C CYS A 133 -4.43 5.77 12.75
N TYR A 134 -5.28 6.65 13.33
CA TYR A 134 -6.71 6.71 12.97
C TYR A 134 -6.94 7.06 11.49
N ARG A 135 -6.04 7.86 10.90
CA ARG A 135 -6.06 8.25 9.48
C ARG A 135 -5.35 7.27 8.55
N SER A 136 -4.61 6.31 9.11
CA SER A 136 -3.85 5.27 8.40
C SER A 136 -2.61 5.75 7.63
N ASP A 137 -2.29 7.04 7.66
CA ASP A 137 -1.24 7.64 6.84
C ASP A 137 0.01 8.11 7.63
N LEU A 138 -0.06 8.13 8.96
CA LEU A 138 0.95 8.72 9.86
C LEU A 138 1.31 10.18 9.57
N ILE A 139 0.54 10.87 8.75
CA ILE A 139 0.82 12.23 8.36
C ILE A 139 -0.02 13.20 9.17
N HIS A 140 0.63 14.26 9.67
CA HIS A 140 0.01 15.32 10.45
C HIS A 140 0.47 16.70 9.97
N GLY A 141 -0.29 17.73 10.35
CA GLY A 141 0.02 19.09 9.97
C GLY A 141 -0.72 19.61 8.74
N ALA A 142 -0.75 20.93 8.58
CA ALA A 142 -1.50 21.61 7.53
C ALA A 142 -0.93 21.36 6.13
N ARG A 143 0.37 21.05 6.04
CA ARG A 143 1.08 20.77 4.77
C ARG A 143 1.21 19.29 4.46
N GLY A 144 0.75 18.38 5.36
CA GLY A 144 0.76 16.93 5.13
C GLY A 144 2.16 16.30 5.03
N LEU A 145 3.19 16.91 5.62
CA LEU A 145 4.58 16.44 5.55
C LEU A 145 5.15 15.99 6.90
N GLU A 146 4.50 16.39 8.00
CA GLU A 146 4.99 16.06 9.34
C GLU A 146 4.51 14.68 9.77
N LEU A 147 5.42 13.85 10.27
CA LEU A 147 5.06 12.57 10.89
C LEU A 147 4.20 12.80 12.13
N CYS A 148 3.11 12.06 12.22
CA CYS A 148 2.23 12.12 13.37
C CYS A 148 2.95 11.58 14.62
N PRO A 149 3.08 12.39 15.70
CA PRO A 149 3.72 11.93 16.95
C PRO A 149 2.90 10.87 17.70
N GLY A 150 1.72 10.54 17.22
CA GLY A 150 0.80 9.58 17.81
C GLY A 150 -0.50 10.19 18.32
N CYS A 151 -1.41 9.32 18.78
CA CYS A 151 -2.71 9.71 19.35
C CYS A 151 -2.75 9.57 20.89
N SER A 152 -1.60 9.43 21.57
CA SER A 152 -1.51 9.35 23.03
C SER A 152 -1.84 10.69 23.70
N ARG A 153 -2.16 10.65 25.01
CA ARG A 153 -2.36 11.86 25.80
C ARG A 153 -1.10 12.77 25.81
N ALA A 154 0.10 12.17 25.86
CA ALA A 154 1.36 12.89 25.82
C ALA A 154 1.57 13.64 24.50
N ALA A 155 1.34 12.97 23.36
CA ALA A 155 1.39 13.60 22.05
C ALA A 155 0.33 14.71 21.86
N ALA A 156 -0.78 14.60 22.60
CA ALA A 156 -1.82 15.62 22.61
C ALA A 156 -1.44 16.87 23.41
N GLN A 157 -0.63 16.72 24.46
CA GLN A 157 -0.12 17.85 25.26
C GLN A 157 0.91 18.70 24.49
N GLN A 158 1.71 18.08 23.61
CA GLN A 158 2.64 18.81 22.73
C GLN A 158 1.94 19.72 21.72
N ARG A 159 0.64 19.53 21.46
CA ARG A 159 -0.16 20.31 20.50
C ARG A 159 -0.89 21.53 21.08
N GLY A 160 -0.46 22.00 22.26
CA GLY A 160 -0.99 23.23 22.91
C GLY A 160 -2.10 22.97 23.94
N ARG A 161 -2.24 23.93 24.84
CA ARG A 161 -3.18 23.90 25.99
C ARG A 161 -4.62 23.62 25.53
N PRO A 162 -5.38 22.78 26.25
CA PRO A 162 -6.80 22.59 25.95
C PRO A 162 -7.54 23.93 26.17
N ARG A 163 -8.22 24.38 25.12
CA ARG A 163 -9.16 25.50 25.27
C ARG A 163 -10.33 25.02 26.15
N ILE A 164 -10.57 25.74 27.27
CA ILE A 164 -11.70 25.49 28.15
C ILE A 164 -12.97 25.93 27.40
N GLY A 165 -14.03 25.11 27.41
CA GLY A 165 -15.30 25.36 26.74
C GLY A 165 -15.84 24.17 25.95
N VAL A 166 -17.00 24.31 25.31
CA VAL A 166 -17.71 23.28 24.53
C VAL A 166 -16.80 22.66 23.47
N LEU A 167 -15.98 23.45 22.78
CA LEU A 167 -14.98 23.02 21.83
C LEU A 167 -13.87 22.14 22.46
N GLY A 168 -13.51 22.41 23.72
CA GLY A 168 -12.55 21.61 24.49
C GLY A 168 -13.11 20.24 24.84
N LEU A 169 -14.36 20.18 25.28
CA LEU A 169 -15.08 18.94 25.58
C LEU A 169 -15.26 18.06 24.32
N ALA A 170 -15.68 18.64 23.20
CA ALA A 170 -15.82 17.93 21.94
C ALA A 170 -14.48 17.35 21.44
N LYS A 171 -13.37 18.10 21.57
CA LYS A 171 -12.02 17.61 21.26
C LYS A 171 -11.58 16.47 22.18
N SER A 172 -11.91 16.56 23.47
CA SER A 172 -11.61 15.51 24.45
C SER A 172 -12.38 14.23 24.13
N ALA A 173 -13.68 14.32 23.86
CA ALA A 173 -14.52 13.20 23.46
C ALA A 173 -14.00 12.54 22.17
N MET A 174 -13.63 13.33 21.16
CA MET A 174 -13.04 12.82 19.92
C MET A 174 -11.71 12.08 20.17
N ARG A 175 -10.86 12.58 21.06
CA ARG A 175 -9.60 11.89 21.42
C ARG A 175 -9.87 10.56 22.11
N THR A 176 -10.80 10.52 23.07
CA THR A 176 -11.21 9.27 23.75
C THR A 176 -11.72 8.26 22.73
N TYR A 177 -12.57 8.71 21.80
CA TYR A 177 -13.06 7.89 20.71
C TYR A 177 -11.92 7.32 19.83
N ILE A 178 -11.01 8.17 19.36
CA ILE A 178 -9.87 7.74 18.52
C ILE A 178 -9.01 6.72 19.26
N THR A 179 -8.70 6.96 20.55
CA THR A 179 -7.91 6.02 21.36
C THR A 179 -8.61 4.68 21.52
N SER A 180 -9.91 4.68 21.82
CA SER A 180 -10.72 3.47 21.94
C SER A 180 -10.79 2.70 20.62
N ASN A 181 -10.94 3.41 19.49
CA ASN A 181 -10.92 2.80 18.16
C ASN A 181 -9.58 2.12 17.86
N LEU A 182 -8.46 2.79 18.15
CA LEU A 182 -7.12 2.20 17.95
C LEU A 182 -6.91 0.98 18.86
N GLN A 183 -7.33 1.05 20.13
CA GLN A 183 -7.26 -0.09 21.05
C GLN A 183 -8.06 -1.29 20.54
N ARG A 184 -9.26 -1.08 19.99
CA ARG A 184 -10.06 -2.15 19.38
C ARG A 184 -9.35 -2.80 18.20
N LYS A 185 -8.74 -1.98 17.32
CA LYS A 185 -7.96 -2.47 16.19
C LYS A 185 -6.76 -3.29 16.65
N GLN A 186 -6.03 -2.82 17.66
CA GLN A 186 -4.88 -3.53 18.22
C GLN A 186 -5.28 -4.83 18.92
N ARG A 187 -6.41 -4.85 19.66
CA ARG A 187 -6.95 -6.10 20.23
C ARG A 187 -7.29 -7.13 19.15
N ALA A 188 -7.90 -6.71 18.05
CA ALA A 188 -8.18 -7.61 16.96
C ALA A 188 -6.89 -8.23 16.38
N LEU A 189 -5.78 -7.47 16.28
CA LEU A 189 -4.50 -8.04 15.85
C LEU A 189 -3.90 -9.01 16.88
N LEU A 190 -4.12 -8.80 18.17
CA LEU A 190 -3.71 -9.73 19.22
C LEU A 190 -4.55 -11.02 19.24
N ASP A 191 -5.82 -10.93 18.81
CA ASP A 191 -6.73 -12.07 18.70
C ASP A 191 -6.56 -12.84 17.38
N ALA A 192 -5.84 -12.31 16.39
CA ALA A 192 -5.57 -12.98 15.13
C ALA A 192 -4.54 -14.11 15.31
N GLY A 193 -4.68 -15.21 14.57
CA GLY A 193 -3.70 -16.30 14.55
C GLY A 193 -2.33 -15.86 14.06
N ALA A 194 -2.31 -14.93 13.07
CA ALA A 194 -1.09 -14.25 12.63
C ALA A 194 -1.40 -12.89 11.99
N VAL A 195 -0.39 -12.01 11.99
CA VAL A 195 -0.40 -10.70 11.34
C VAL A 195 0.73 -10.65 10.32
N ILE A 196 0.41 -10.34 9.09
CA ILE A 196 1.39 -10.09 8.02
C ILE A 196 1.63 -8.59 7.94
N ALA A 197 2.87 -8.15 8.18
CA ALA A 197 3.34 -6.82 7.83
C ALA A 197 3.99 -6.87 6.45
N VAL A 198 3.60 -5.97 5.53
CA VAL A 198 4.12 -6.02 4.15
C VAL A 198 5.57 -5.56 4.03
N SER A 199 6.12 -4.93 5.05
CA SER A 199 7.53 -4.52 5.13
C SER A 199 8.07 -4.59 6.55
N SER A 200 9.38 -4.68 6.68
CA SER A 200 10.09 -4.64 7.96
C SER A 200 9.83 -3.33 8.72
N LYS A 201 9.73 -2.21 7.98
CA LYS A 201 9.41 -0.91 8.57
C LYS A 201 8.00 -0.86 9.16
N ILE A 202 7.00 -1.42 8.49
CA ILE A 202 5.64 -1.52 9.08
C ILE A 202 5.68 -2.37 10.35
N ALA A 203 6.34 -3.54 10.32
CA ALA A 203 6.44 -4.40 11.50
C ALA A 203 7.07 -3.66 12.70
N ALA A 204 8.17 -2.95 12.47
CA ALA A 204 8.86 -2.16 13.49
C ALA A 204 7.98 -1.01 14.01
N ASP A 205 7.37 -0.23 13.13
CA ASP A 205 6.52 0.92 13.49
C ASP A 205 5.27 0.49 14.30
N LEU A 206 4.70 -0.69 13.99
CA LEU A 206 3.57 -1.23 14.75
C LEU A 206 3.94 -1.47 16.21
N VAL A 207 5.09 -2.10 16.45
CA VAL A 207 5.56 -2.43 17.80
C VAL A 207 6.05 -1.17 18.53
N GLU A 208 6.79 -0.28 17.86
CA GLU A 208 7.26 0.99 18.43
C GLU A 208 6.09 1.86 18.89
N ARG A 209 5.04 2.00 18.06
CA ARG A 209 3.90 2.89 18.35
C ARG A 209 2.81 2.25 19.21
N ALA A 210 2.78 0.92 19.29
CA ALA A 210 1.86 0.14 20.11
C ALA A 210 2.59 -1.09 20.69
N PRO A 211 3.40 -0.92 21.77
CA PRO A 211 4.27 -1.98 22.31
C PRO A 211 3.55 -3.28 22.66
N GLN A 212 2.25 -3.23 22.99
CA GLN A 212 1.44 -4.43 23.22
C GLN A 212 1.38 -5.35 21.99
N LEU A 213 1.57 -4.84 20.78
CA LEU A 213 1.58 -5.64 19.55
C LEU A 213 2.84 -6.53 19.43
N ALA A 214 3.86 -6.34 20.26
CA ALA A 214 4.97 -7.29 20.38
C ALA A 214 4.53 -8.70 20.79
N ARG A 215 3.30 -8.85 21.34
CA ARG A 215 2.70 -10.14 21.67
C ARG A 215 1.99 -10.81 20.50
N ALA A 216 1.70 -10.08 19.44
CA ALA A 216 1.12 -10.63 18.23
C ALA A 216 2.19 -11.40 17.44
N ARG A 217 1.78 -12.47 16.78
CA ARG A 217 2.64 -13.14 15.80
C ARG A 217 2.71 -12.29 14.54
N ILE A 218 3.74 -11.48 14.40
CA ILE A 218 3.94 -10.61 13.22
C ILE A 218 5.00 -11.24 12.32
N GLU A 219 4.59 -11.53 11.08
CA GLU A 219 5.46 -12.05 10.01
C GLU A 219 5.65 -11.00 8.92
N VAL A 220 6.87 -10.79 8.45
CA VAL A 220 7.13 -9.87 7.34
C VAL A 220 7.02 -10.65 6.04
N ILE A 221 5.89 -10.46 5.33
CA ILE A 221 5.64 -11.08 4.03
C ILE A 221 5.22 -9.96 3.05
N PRO A 222 6.00 -9.72 1.98
CA PRO A 222 5.76 -8.59 1.09
C PRO A 222 4.50 -8.76 0.23
N ASN A 223 4.10 -7.68 -0.43
CA ASN A 223 3.05 -7.74 -1.43
C ASN A 223 3.50 -8.58 -2.63
N PRO A 224 2.69 -9.55 -3.10
CA PRO A 224 3.00 -10.33 -4.29
C PRO A 224 2.88 -9.50 -5.56
N VAL A 225 3.77 -9.75 -6.50
CA VAL A 225 3.73 -9.23 -7.88
C VAL A 225 4.04 -10.38 -8.84
N ASN A 226 3.20 -10.58 -9.85
CA ASN A 226 3.52 -11.50 -10.93
C ASN A 226 4.56 -10.87 -11.86
N THR A 227 5.84 -11.14 -11.58
CA THR A 227 6.97 -10.54 -12.32
C THR A 227 7.00 -10.99 -13.78
N ASN A 228 6.52 -12.20 -14.10
CA ASN A 228 6.44 -12.70 -15.48
C ASN A 228 5.36 -11.94 -16.27
N ALA A 229 4.16 -11.80 -15.73
CA ALA A 229 3.10 -11.03 -16.39
C ALA A 229 3.48 -9.57 -16.63
N VAL A 230 4.20 -8.95 -15.67
CA VAL A 230 4.72 -7.58 -15.85
C VAL A 230 5.69 -7.50 -17.03
N ARG A 231 6.55 -8.50 -17.20
CA ARG A 231 7.51 -8.59 -18.34
C ARG A 231 6.83 -8.86 -19.66
N GLU A 232 5.85 -9.77 -19.70
CA GLU A 232 5.10 -10.09 -20.91
C GLU A 232 4.38 -8.88 -21.48
N VAL A 233 3.73 -8.09 -20.61
CA VAL A 233 3.06 -6.85 -21.00
C VAL A 233 4.06 -5.78 -21.45
N ALA A 234 5.25 -5.78 -20.88
CA ALA A 234 6.32 -4.83 -21.21
C ALA A 234 6.98 -5.05 -22.57
N ALA A 235 6.70 -6.16 -23.26
CA ALA A 235 7.21 -6.45 -24.61
C ALA A 235 6.56 -5.57 -25.70
N ALA A 236 5.68 -4.65 -25.37
CA ALA A 236 5.04 -3.70 -26.30
C ALA A 236 6.06 -2.71 -26.90
N ALA A 237 5.68 -2.08 -28.02
CA ALA A 237 6.51 -1.10 -28.70
C ALA A 237 6.93 0.06 -27.79
N ARG A 238 8.17 0.50 -27.95
CA ARG A 238 8.76 1.62 -27.19
C ARG A 238 7.94 2.90 -27.37
N PRO A 239 7.46 3.54 -26.30
CA PRO A 239 6.59 4.72 -26.41
C PRO A 239 7.34 6.00 -26.82
N MET A 240 8.67 6.03 -26.61
CA MET A 240 9.54 7.13 -27.00
C MET A 240 10.88 6.61 -27.51
N ALA A 241 11.44 7.24 -28.57
CA ALA A 241 12.76 6.90 -29.11
C ALA A 241 13.91 7.30 -28.17
N ALA A 242 13.81 8.47 -27.55
CA ALA A 242 14.82 8.98 -26.61
C ALA A 242 14.67 8.36 -25.22
N PRO A 243 15.75 8.22 -24.44
CA PRO A 243 15.67 7.86 -23.04
C PRO A 243 14.90 8.91 -22.24
N TYR A 244 14.19 8.48 -21.18
CA TYR A 244 13.43 9.36 -20.30
C TYR A 244 13.51 8.91 -18.85
N ALA A 245 13.36 9.84 -17.92
CA ALA A 245 13.10 9.56 -16.53
C ALA A 245 11.59 9.40 -16.31
N LEU A 246 11.20 8.47 -15.47
CA LEU A 246 9.79 8.17 -15.23
C LEU A 246 9.43 8.38 -13.75
N TYR A 247 8.31 9.00 -13.51
CA TYR A 247 7.59 8.95 -12.23
C TYR A 247 6.25 8.24 -12.42
N VAL A 248 5.93 7.32 -11.53
CA VAL A 248 4.62 6.64 -11.51
C VAL A 248 4.03 6.73 -10.11
N GLY A 249 2.90 7.40 -9.98
CA GLY A 249 2.25 7.53 -8.69
C GLY A 249 1.21 8.64 -8.60
N LYS A 250 0.59 8.76 -7.43
CA LYS A 250 -0.35 9.84 -7.15
C LYS A 250 0.40 11.18 -7.07
N ILE A 251 -0.11 12.18 -7.78
CA ILE A 251 0.43 13.55 -7.68
C ILE A 251 -0.09 14.19 -6.39
N ALA A 252 0.74 14.09 -5.33
CA ALA A 252 0.39 14.52 -3.98
C ALA A 252 1.66 14.77 -3.14
N PRO A 253 1.61 15.63 -2.08
CA PRO A 253 2.77 16.02 -1.29
C PRO A 253 3.49 14.82 -0.64
N ASN A 254 2.75 13.86 -0.08
CA ASN A 254 3.34 12.68 0.54
C ASN A 254 4.06 11.73 -0.45
N LYS A 255 3.84 11.91 -1.75
CA LYS A 255 4.56 11.20 -2.81
C LYS A 255 5.75 11.98 -3.36
N GLY A 256 6.07 13.12 -2.75
CA GLY A 256 7.25 13.90 -3.05
C GLY A 256 7.22 14.63 -4.39
N THR A 257 6.03 14.75 -5.02
CA THR A 257 5.92 15.39 -6.34
C THR A 257 6.36 16.85 -6.32
N GLN A 258 6.28 17.53 -5.19
CA GLN A 258 6.80 18.87 -5.00
C GLN A 258 8.33 18.97 -5.16
N PHE A 259 9.07 17.87 -5.03
CA PHE A 259 10.53 17.84 -5.18
C PHE A 259 10.97 17.48 -6.60
N LEU A 260 10.12 16.84 -7.42
CA LEU A 260 10.50 16.30 -8.73
C LEU A 260 11.17 17.32 -9.63
N LEU A 261 10.58 18.51 -9.77
CA LEU A 261 11.11 19.55 -10.67
C LEU A 261 12.44 20.12 -10.15
N ASP A 262 12.60 20.26 -8.84
CA ASP A 262 13.86 20.70 -8.25
C ASP A 262 14.95 19.62 -8.40
N VAL A 263 14.60 18.35 -8.18
CA VAL A 263 15.51 17.21 -8.37
C VAL A 263 16.04 17.15 -9.80
N ILE A 264 15.18 17.18 -10.81
CA ILE A 264 15.63 17.11 -12.22
C ILE A 264 16.42 18.35 -12.65
N ARG A 265 16.12 19.54 -12.10
CA ARG A 265 16.87 20.77 -12.33
C ARG A 265 18.27 20.68 -11.70
N ARG A 266 18.39 20.27 -10.43
CA ARG A 266 19.67 20.10 -9.71
C ARG A 266 20.53 18.98 -10.30
N ALA A 267 19.89 17.93 -10.82
CA ALA A 267 20.57 16.85 -11.53
C ALA A 267 21.09 17.26 -12.91
N ASP A 268 20.70 18.41 -13.40
CA ASP A 268 20.90 18.86 -14.77
C ASP A 268 20.44 17.80 -15.79
N LEU A 269 19.26 17.20 -15.51
CA LEU A 269 18.72 16.15 -16.35
C LEU A 269 18.25 16.74 -17.68
N ASP A 270 18.78 16.23 -18.78
CA ASP A 270 18.44 16.58 -20.16
C ASP A 270 17.42 15.60 -20.79
N TRP A 271 17.10 14.52 -20.09
CA TRP A 271 16.05 13.60 -20.52
C TRP A 271 14.67 14.17 -20.17
N PRO A 272 13.65 13.90 -21.01
CA PRO A 272 12.27 14.16 -20.62
C PRO A 272 11.90 13.49 -19.29
N LEU A 273 11.15 14.20 -18.45
CA LEU A 273 10.47 13.60 -17.30
C LEU A 273 9.05 13.22 -17.71
N VAL A 274 8.75 11.93 -17.73
CA VAL A 274 7.39 11.42 -17.92
C VAL A 274 6.73 11.17 -16.57
N VAL A 275 5.53 11.72 -16.37
CA VAL A 275 4.77 11.63 -15.13
C VAL A 275 3.49 10.86 -15.40
N VAL A 276 3.39 9.63 -14.89
CA VAL A 276 2.21 8.78 -14.98
C VAL A 276 1.45 8.79 -13.66
N GLY A 277 0.23 9.24 -13.68
CA GLY A 277 -0.65 9.32 -12.53
C GLY A 277 -1.47 10.59 -12.45
N ASP A 278 -2.30 10.66 -11.43
CA ASP A 278 -3.20 11.78 -11.16
C ASP A 278 -3.25 12.04 -9.65
N GLY A 279 -3.80 13.18 -9.25
CA GLY A 279 -3.90 13.48 -7.84
C GLY A 279 -4.34 14.91 -7.53
N PRO A 280 -4.53 15.24 -6.24
CA PRO A 280 -5.05 16.55 -5.82
C PRO A 280 -4.15 17.71 -6.23
N ASP A 281 -2.83 17.48 -6.40
CA ASP A 281 -1.87 18.54 -6.71
C ASP A 281 -1.56 18.64 -8.21
N ARG A 282 -2.26 17.88 -9.07
CA ARG A 282 -1.99 17.84 -10.52
C ARG A 282 -1.97 19.23 -11.14
N VAL A 283 -3.00 20.05 -10.93
CA VAL A 283 -3.10 21.39 -11.52
C VAL A 283 -1.96 22.30 -11.06
N HIS A 284 -1.53 22.16 -9.79
CA HIS A 284 -0.41 22.91 -9.27
C HIS A 284 0.91 22.45 -9.89
N PHE A 285 1.12 21.16 -9.99
CA PHE A 285 2.31 20.55 -10.61
C PHE A 285 2.42 20.88 -12.10
N GLU A 286 1.32 20.83 -12.87
CA GLU A 286 1.29 21.21 -14.29
C GLU A 286 1.73 22.67 -14.50
N ARG A 287 1.25 23.59 -13.67
CA ARG A 287 1.68 25.00 -13.72
C ARG A 287 3.17 25.16 -13.44
N GLN A 288 3.69 24.48 -12.42
CA GLN A 288 5.12 24.53 -12.11
C GLN A 288 5.97 23.91 -13.23
N ALA A 289 5.54 22.80 -13.80
CA ALA A 289 6.20 22.12 -14.92
C ALA A 289 6.33 23.03 -16.14
N ALA A 290 5.26 23.74 -16.51
CA ALA A 290 5.24 24.68 -17.64
C ALA A 290 6.27 25.83 -17.48
N HIS A 291 6.66 26.20 -16.25
CA HIS A 291 7.62 27.26 -15.96
C HIS A 291 9.03 26.72 -15.61
N SER A 292 9.21 25.40 -15.63
CA SER A 292 10.46 24.76 -15.18
C SER A 292 11.62 24.84 -16.18
N GLY A 293 11.33 25.12 -17.45
CA GLY A 293 12.30 25.05 -18.55
C GLY A 293 12.77 23.63 -18.89
N LYS A 294 12.13 22.57 -18.34
CA LYS A 294 12.43 21.16 -18.61
C LYS A 294 11.30 20.51 -19.43
N ASP A 295 11.61 19.48 -20.22
CA ASP A 295 10.60 18.68 -20.93
C ASP A 295 9.90 17.77 -19.91
N VAL A 296 8.68 18.14 -19.48
CA VAL A 296 7.87 17.40 -18.54
C VAL A 296 6.56 17.00 -19.20
N ARG A 297 6.31 15.69 -19.29
CA ARG A 297 5.15 15.12 -19.97
C ARG A 297 4.24 14.43 -18.98
N ILE A 298 3.06 14.99 -18.74
CA ILE A 298 2.10 14.51 -17.75
C ILE A 298 1.03 13.70 -18.48
N MET A 299 1.09 12.37 -18.33
CA MET A 299 0.23 11.42 -19.05
C MET A 299 -1.13 11.21 -18.37
N GLY A 300 -1.29 11.67 -17.12
CA GLY A 300 -2.46 11.33 -16.33
C GLY A 300 -2.49 9.87 -15.88
N TRP A 301 -3.67 9.38 -15.54
CA TRP A 301 -3.84 7.96 -15.18
C TRP A 301 -3.77 7.07 -16.43
N LEU A 302 -2.94 6.05 -16.37
CA LEU A 302 -2.82 5.01 -17.39
C LEU A 302 -3.26 3.66 -16.83
N SER A 303 -3.70 2.76 -17.69
CA SER A 303 -3.99 1.37 -17.32
C SER A 303 -2.71 0.63 -16.88
N PRO A 304 -2.81 -0.48 -16.12
CA PRO A 304 -1.64 -1.25 -15.74
C PRO A 304 -0.77 -1.71 -16.91
N PRO A 305 -1.30 -2.21 -18.04
CA PRO A 305 -0.50 -2.53 -19.23
C PRO A 305 0.25 -1.33 -19.81
N GLU A 306 -0.42 -0.19 -19.99
CA GLU A 306 0.22 1.02 -20.49
C GLU A 306 1.30 1.52 -19.54
N THR A 307 1.03 1.48 -18.21
CA THR A 307 2.02 1.85 -17.19
C THR A 307 3.24 0.93 -17.25
N ALA A 308 3.05 -0.38 -17.41
CA ALA A 308 4.15 -1.35 -17.55
C ALA A 308 4.98 -1.09 -18.82
N THR A 309 4.35 -0.72 -19.94
CA THR A 309 5.03 -0.33 -21.16
C THR A 309 5.90 0.91 -20.95
N TRP A 310 5.36 1.97 -20.34
CA TRP A 310 6.16 3.16 -20.01
C TRP A 310 7.30 2.81 -19.03
N LEU A 311 7.05 1.96 -18.05
CA LEU A 311 8.04 1.58 -17.06
C LEU A 311 9.19 0.78 -17.68
N SER A 312 8.88 -0.22 -18.53
CA SER A 312 9.91 -1.11 -19.14
C SER A 312 10.92 -0.39 -20.03
N HIS A 313 10.55 0.73 -20.61
CA HIS A 313 11.38 1.49 -21.53
C HIS A 313 12.00 2.75 -20.88
N ALA A 314 11.74 2.98 -19.60
CA ALA A 314 12.31 4.09 -18.86
C ALA A 314 13.83 3.93 -18.68
N GLY A 315 14.57 5.01 -18.86
CA GLY A 315 16.00 5.05 -18.55
C GLY A 315 16.26 4.96 -17.05
N MET A 316 15.34 5.47 -16.24
CA MET A 316 15.31 5.34 -14.78
C MET A 316 13.92 5.64 -14.21
N LEU A 317 13.60 5.06 -13.05
CA LEU A 317 12.44 5.43 -12.23
C LEU A 317 12.88 6.38 -11.12
N LEU A 318 12.20 7.53 -11.00
CA LEU A 318 12.34 8.46 -9.88
C LEU A 318 11.25 8.20 -8.85
N PHE A 319 11.66 7.99 -7.61
CA PHE A 319 10.71 7.73 -6.51
C PHE A 319 10.97 8.68 -5.34
N PRO A 320 10.49 9.93 -5.41
CA PRO A 320 10.76 10.98 -4.43
C PRO A 320 9.85 10.95 -3.21
N SER A 321 9.16 9.82 -2.95
CA SER A 321 8.17 9.71 -1.87
C SER A 321 8.74 10.18 -0.54
N SER A 322 8.11 11.17 0.10
CA SER A 322 8.53 11.78 1.36
C SER A 322 7.65 11.36 2.55
N GLY A 323 6.51 10.72 2.27
CA GLY A 323 5.62 10.19 3.29
C GLY A 323 5.99 8.75 3.71
N PRO A 324 5.35 8.23 4.77
CA PRO A 324 5.53 6.86 5.20
C PRO A 324 5.04 5.89 4.10
N GLU A 325 5.95 5.33 3.36
CA GLU A 325 5.65 4.34 2.31
C GLU A 325 5.54 2.95 2.95
N SER A 326 4.46 2.25 2.70
CA SER A 326 4.29 0.90 3.26
C SER A 326 5.14 -0.14 2.53
N LEU A 327 4.85 -0.35 1.26
CA LEU A 327 5.63 -1.15 0.31
C LEU A 327 5.13 -0.82 -1.10
N SER A 328 5.95 -0.12 -1.89
CA SER A 328 5.52 0.41 -3.17
C SER A 328 5.51 -0.66 -4.26
N ARG A 329 4.31 -0.93 -4.83
CA ARG A 329 4.18 -1.87 -5.94
C ARG A 329 4.97 -1.45 -7.18
N VAL A 330 5.02 -0.15 -7.49
CA VAL A 330 5.76 0.33 -8.68
C VAL A 330 7.27 0.12 -8.57
N LEU A 331 7.84 0.17 -7.35
CA LEU A 331 9.25 -0.17 -7.15
C LEU A 331 9.51 -1.66 -7.42
N ILE A 332 8.59 -2.55 -7.01
CA ILE A 332 8.70 -3.99 -7.28
C ILE A 332 8.58 -4.25 -8.80
N GLU A 333 7.64 -3.59 -9.48
CA GLU A 333 7.44 -3.70 -10.93
C GLU A 333 8.65 -3.17 -11.70
N ALA A 334 9.22 -2.01 -11.31
CA ALA A 334 10.44 -1.48 -11.89
C ALA A 334 11.63 -2.44 -11.69
N SER A 335 11.78 -2.99 -10.49
CA SER A 335 12.80 -3.99 -10.19
C SER A 335 12.64 -5.24 -11.06
N ALA A 336 11.40 -5.74 -11.23
CA ALA A 336 11.12 -6.91 -12.07
C ALA A 336 11.44 -6.67 -13.55
N LEU A 337 11.35 -5.42 -14.02
CA LEU A 337 11.69 -5.00 -15.38
C LEU A 337 13.16 -4.62 -15.55
N GLY A 338 13.94 -4.60 -14.48
CA GLY A 338 15.34 -4.19 -14.53
C GLY A 338 15.54 -2.68 -14.75
N VAL A 339 14.52 -1.87 -14.43
CA VAL A 339 14.61 -0.41 -14.54
C VAL A 339 15.43 0.14 -13.36
N PRO A 340 16.49 0.93 -13.62
CA PRO A 340 17.25 1.55 -12.55
C PRO A 340 16.39 2.47 -11.70
N ILE A 341 16.55 2.42 -10.39
CA ILE A 341 15.72 3.17 -9.42
C ILE A 341 16.59 4.18 -8.70
N ALA A 342 16.15 5.45 -8.67
CA ALA A 342 16.61 6.47 -7.73
C ALA A 342 15.43 6.81 -6.80
N ALA A 343 15.55 6.51 -5.50
CA ALA A 343 14.44 6.61 -4.56
C ALA A 343 14.82 7.29 -3.25
N MET A 344 13.89 8.01 -2.67
CA MET A 344 13.97 8.43 -1.28
C MET A 344 13.84 7.21 -0.36
N ASN A 345 14.71 7.11 0.64
CA ASN A 345 14.69 6.04 1.63
C ASN A 345 13.58 6.28 2.66
N THR A 346 12.33 5.94 2.30
CA THR A 346 11.17 6.17 3.14
C THR A 346 10.37 4.89 3.35
N GLY A 347 9.95 4.63 4.58
CA GLY A 347 9.11 3.48 4.91
C GLY A 347 9.73 2.14 4.49
N GLY A 348 8.98 1.32 3.76
CA GLY A 348 9.42 0.01 3.25
C GLY A 348 10.20 0.07 1.92
N THR A 349 10.70 1.24 1.50
CA THR A 349 11.48 1.35 0.26
C THR A 349 12.75 0.51 0.31
N ALA A 350 13.46 0.49 1.45
CA ALA A 350 14.66 -0.32 1.66
C ALA A 350 14.41 -1.84 1.66
N ASP A 351 13.18 -2.29 1.87
CA ASP A 351 12.85 -3.71 1.72
C ASP A 351 12.89 -4.15 0.23
N ILE A 352 12.64 -3.20 -0.69
CA ILE A 352 12.64 -3.44 -2.14
C ILE A 352 14.00 -3.11 -2.74
N VAL A 353 14.46 -1.90 -2.52
CA VAL A 353 15.71 -1.35 -3.09
C VAL A 353 16.82 -1.49 -2.07
N GLU A 354 17.87 -2.19 -2.43
CA GLU A 354 19.12 -2.28 -1.68
C GLU A 354 20.11 -1.29 -2.28
N ASP A 355 20.52 -0.34 -1.44
CA ASP A 355 21.35 0.78 -1.88
C ASP A 355 22.65 0.33 -2.53
N GLU A 356 23.05 0.97 -3.63
CA GLU A 356 24.23 0.66 -4.47
C GLU A 356 24.23 -0.76 -5.08
N VAL A 357 23.24 -1.61 -4.76
CA VAL A 357 23.13 -2.99 -5.26
C VAL A 357 22.01 -3.14 -6.28
N THR A 358 20.78 -2.74 -5.92
CA THR A 358 19.59 -2.89 -6.78
C THR A 358 18.95 -1.56 -7.17
N GLY A 359 19.51 -0.44 -6.69
CA GLY A 359 19.09 0.92 -6.94
C GLY A 359 19.89 1.87 -6.08
N LEU A 360 19.51 3.13 -6.05
CA LEU A 360 20.13 4.18 -5.24
C LEU A 360 19.10 4.73 -4.26
N LEU A 361 19.48 4.83 -2.96
CA LEU A 361 18.63 5.32 -1.87
C LEU A 361 19.18 6.61 -1.29
N SER A 362 18.39 7.65 -1.40
CA SER A 362 18.73 9.01 -0.92
C SER A 362 17.99 9.34 0.36
N GLN A 363 18.59 10.09 1.26
CA GLN A 363 17.97 10.61 2.49
C GLN A 363 17.33 11.99 2.27
N THR A 364 17.83 12.75 1.30
CA THR A 364 17.38 14.11 0.99
C THR A 364 17.09 14.28 -0.51
N PRO A 365 16.27 15.27 -0.90
CA PRO A 365 16.07 15.59 -2.32
C PRO A 365 17.36 16.01 -3.05
N GLU A 366 18.33 16.58 -2.33
CA GLU A 366 19.65 16.94 -2.84
C GLU A 366 20.47 15.69 -3.21
N GLU A 367 20.50 14.69 -2.34
CA GLU A 367 21.11 13.39 -2.61
C GLU A 367 20.43 12.70 -3.79
N LEU A 368 19.08 12.71 -3.81
CA LEU A 368 18.30 12.15 -4.92
C LEU A 368 18.69 12.80 -6.27
N ALA A 369 18.91 14.10 -6.29
CA ALA A 369 19.40 14.79 -7.50
C ALA A 369 20.81 14.31 -7.90
N GLY A 370 21.69 14.03 -6.94
CA GLY A 370 23.00 13.43 -7.16
C GLY A 370 22.88 12.03 -7.78
N ASP A 371 22.01 11.21 -7.26
CA ASP A 371 21.76 9.85 -7.75
C ASP A 371 21.14 9.84 -9.15
N VAL A 372 20.22 10.75 -9.43
CA VAL A 372 19.66 10.96 -10.79
C VAL A 372 20.77 11.32 -11.78
N ARG A 373 21.71 12.21 -11.40
CA ARG A 373 22.85 12.57 -12.24
C ARG A 373 23.77 11.38 -12.50
N ARG A 374 24.04 10.55 -11.48
CA ARG A 374 24.83 9.30 -11.61
C ARG A 374 24.16 8.34 -12.58
N LEU A 375 22.87 8.06 -12.40
CA LEU A 375 22.13 7.19 -13.32
C LEU A 375 22.03 7.75 -14.73
N ARG A 376 21.96 9.06 -14.92
CA ARG A 376 21.98 9.69 -16.26
C ARG A 376 23.31 9.43 -16.97
N SER A 377 24.44 9.66 -16.29
CA SER A 377 25.77 9.65 -16.90
C SER A 377 26.39 8.27 -17.04
N ASP A 378 26.00 7.30 -16.19
CA ASP A 378 26.63 5.98 -16.14
C ASP A 378 25.66 4.86 -16.59
N SER A 379 25.83 4.42 -17.84
CA SER A 379 25.02 3.32 -18.40
C SER A 379 25.39 1.95 -17.83
N GLN A 380 26.65 1.76 -17.41
CA GLN A 380 27.09 0.48 -16.79
C GLN A 380 26.48 0.35 -15.41
N LEU A 381 26.44 1.43 -14.62
CA LEU A 381 25.74 1.49 -13.34
C LEU A 381 24.26 1.12 -13.51
N ARG A 382 23.56 1.72 -14.48
CA ARG A 382 22.15 1.39 -14.76
C ARG A 382 21.96 -0.09 -15.05
N THR A 383 22.80 -0.66 -15.92
CA THR A 383 22.72 -2.08 -16.28
C THR A 383 22.98 -2.98 -15.08
N ARG A 384 24.00 -2.69 -14.28
CA ARG A 384 24.35 -3.47 -13.09
C ARG A 384 23.23 -3.46 -12.04
N LEU A 385 22.73 -2.27 -11.68
CA LEU A 385 21.64 -2.13 -10.70
C LEU A 385 20.36 -2.80 -11.18
N GLY A 386 19.99 -2.60 -12.45
CA GLY A 386 18.80 -3.21 -13.04
C GLY A 386 18.86 -4.75 -13.06
N ALA A 387 20.00 -5.32 -13.42
CA ALA A 387 20.18 -6.77 -13.42
C ALA A 387 20.04 -7.38 -12.01
N ALA A 388 20.66 -6.77 -11.01
CA ALA A 388 20.53 -7.20 -9.61
C ALA A 388 19.08 -7.03 -9.08
N ALA A 389 18.40 -5.95 -9.47
CA ALA A 389 17.01 -5.70 -9.09
C ALA A 389 16.07 -6.80 -9.63
N VAL A 390 16.27 -7.28 -10.84
CA VAL A 390 15.49 -8.40 -11.42
C VAL A 390 15.61 -9.68 -10.61
N ILE A 391 16.82 -10.01 -10.17
CA ILE A 391 17.07 -11.22 -9.35
C ILE A 391 16.32 -11.07 -8.02
N ARG A 392 16.53 -9.95 -7.33
CA ARG A 392 15.86 -9.67 -6.05
C ARG A 392 14.33 -9.67 -6.15
N ALA A 393 13.78 -9.08 -7.24
CA ALA A 393 12.34 -9.05 -7.45
C ALA A 393 11.76 -10.45 -7.59
N ARG A 394 12.42 -11.33 -8.34
CA ARG A 394 12.00 -12.73 -8.52
C ARG A 394 12.09 -13.51 -7.21
N GLU A 395 13.15 -13.36 -6.45
CA GLU A 395 13.34 -14.11 -5.20
C GLU A 395 12.39 -13.69 -4.07
N LYS A 396 12.14 -12.38 -3.94
CA LYS A 396 11.41 -11.85 -2.77
C LYS A 396 9.94 -11.54 -3.04
N PHE A 397 9.57 -11.15 -4.25
CA PHE A 397 8.25 -10.56 -4.54
C PHE A 397 7.43 -11.34 -5.55
N GLU A 398 8.00 -12.41 -6.17
CA GLU A 398 7.25 -13.24 -7.12
C GLU A 398 6.00 -13.82 -6.46
N ALA A 399 4.86 -13.70 -7.14
CA ALA A 399 3.55 -14.05 -6.60
C ALA A 399 3.47 -15.50 -6.11
N SER A 400 4.08 -16.45 -6.82
CA SER A 400 4.11 -17.86 -6.42
C SER A 400 4.92 -18.08 -5.14
N ALA A 401 6.07 -17.42 -4.99
CA ALA A 401 6.91 -17.52 -3.79
C ALA A 401 6.24 -16.89 -2.56
N VAL A 402 5.62 -15.72 -2.75
CA VAL A 402 4.86 -15.05 -1.67
C VAL A 402 3.64 -15.88 -1.27
N ALA A 403 2.90 -16.44 -2.23
CA ALA A 403 1.76 -17.31 -1.93
C ALA A 403 2.17 -18.57 -1.16
N ALA A 404 3.32 -19.17 -1.49
CA ALA A 404 3.87 -20.30 -0.73
C ALA A 404 4.19 -19.94 0.73
N ARG A 405 4.75 -18.75 0.98
CA ARG A 405 5.01 -18.27 2.35
C ARG A 405 3.71 -18.03 3.13
N VAL A 406 2.69 -17.47 2.46
CA VAL A 406 1.37 -17.26 3.09
C VAL A 406 0.68 -18.58 3.36
N GLU A 407 0.78 -19.56 2.45
CA GLU A 407 0.25 -20.91 2.67
C GLU A 407 0.90 -21.60 3.86
N ALA A 408 2.24 -21.55 3.97
CA ALA A 408 2.96 -22.10 5.12
C ALA A 408 2.49 -21.45 6.44
N LEU A 409 2.29 -20.13 6.44
CA LEU A 409 1.73 -19.42 7.59
C LEU A 409 0.31 -19.88 7.92
N TYR A 410 -0.52 -20.18 6.91
CA TYR A 410 -1.88 -20.70 7.15
C TYR A 410 -1.85 -22.09 7.78
N GLN A 411 -0.97 -22.99 7.31
CA GLN A 411 -0.80 -24.31 7.92
C GLN A 411 -0.41 -24.20 9.39
N ASP A 412 0.62 -23.41 9.69
CA ASP A 412 1.06 -23.15 11.07
C ASP A 412 -0.01 -22.58 11.99
N VAL A 413 -0.97 -21.82 11.44
CA VAL A 413 -2.07 -21.22 12.20
C VAL A 413 -3.23 -22.22 12.37
N LEU A 414 -3.40 -23.16 11.44
CA LEU A 414 -4.41 -24.23 11.50
C LEU A 414 -4.01 -25.37 12.43
N ASP A 415 -2.71 -25.64 12.58
CA ASP A 415 -2.17 -26.72 13.39
C ASP A 415 -2.11 -26.38 14.90
N LYS A 416 -2.42 -25.14 15.29
CA LYS A 416 -2.50 -24.64 16.67
C LYS A 416 -3.90 -24.63 17.21
#